data_985b9cae574cb972145e3db05afde857
#
_entry.id   985b9cae574cb972145e3db05afde857
#
_cell.length_a   1.000
_cell.length_b   1.000
_cell.length_c   1.000
_cell.angle_alpha   90.00
_cell.angle_beta   90.00
_cell.angle_gamma   90.00
#
_symmetry.space_group_name_H-M   'P 1'
#
loop_
_entity.id
_entity.type
_entity.pdbx_description
1 polymer ?
#
loop_
_entity_poly.entity_id
_entity_poly.type
_entity_poly.pdbx_seq_one_letter_code
_entity_poly.pdbx_strand_id
1 'polypeptide(L)'
;RWMLGGRTLGMLAALNYTNEYRTYENMENNLYGIYDAANDKPNYLRHSVDDQYNNNVRLGAMLNFTFLSKDGNHKYQLKNIFNQLATSRYTWRDGVSAQSNLERSAEYYYRSRTTYNGQLTGKHTFTSDALDWSIGYAYANRHLPDRRRYLIDDALESGVYALSTGNDISREWTQLDEHILSLGVNDKHHFKFGNFEPDLQVGAYGEYRTREYQTRNFIYNWNVSDNNMPSDFRHSDIPTLLSSEANMGYDKLYLLEEKQMRNNYRGHNTLGAGYLALSLPFGKLGIHAGVRFEHNDMELISNSRDYEKSESSRHYKTDDVFPSLNTTYKISDQHQVRLSYGRSINRPEFREVSSSVYYDFDLASNVQGNTELKNCYVDNLDLRYEWYPSRGELISLAVFYKHFDSPIEWTYTVAGGTDLIYSYKNAKSANNYGVELDIRKNLGFIGLKDFSWSFNGALIKSKVQFEKGAKEEDRPMQGQSPYLINTGIFYK
;
A
#
# COMPACT_ATOMS: atom_id res chain seq x y z
N ARG A 1 7.85 -5.45 -35.16
CA ARG A 1 6.58 -5.16 -35.85
C ARG A 1 6.60 -5.93 -37.18
N TRP A 2 5.59 -6.73 -37.46
CA TRP A 2 5.43 -7.50 -38.69
C TRP A 2 4.17 -7.06 -39.44
N MET A 3 4.25 -7.00 -40.77
CA MET A 3 3.09 -6.72 -41.62
C MET A 3 2.67 -8.00 -42.35
N LEU A 4 1.43 -8.44 -42.13
CA LEU A 4 0.85 -9.66 -42.68
C LEU A 4 -0.43 -9.27 -43.48
N GLY A 5 -0.32 -9.20 -44.80
CA GLY A 5 -1.46 -8.90 -45.68
C GLY A 5 -2.17 -7.57 -45.35
N GLY A 6 -1.41 -6.51 -45.06
CA GLY A 6 -1.91 -5.19 -44.63
C GLY A 6 -2.31 -5.08 -43.17
N ARG A 7 -2.28 -6.17 -42.39
CA ARG A 7 -2.47 -6.21 -40.92
C ARG A 7 -1.13 -5.99 -40.22
N THR A 8 -1.16 -5.44 -39.02
CA THR A 8 0.06 -5.23 -38.23
C THR A 8 0.04 -6.10 -36.99
N LEU A 9 1.08 -6.89 -36.79
CA LEU A 9 1.38 -7.57 -35.53
C LEU A 9 2.59 -6.90 -34.88
N GLY A 10 2.43 -6.42 -33.67
CA GLY A 10 3.48 -5.87 -32.84
C GLY A 10 3.77 -6.78 -31.65
N MET A 11 5.02 -6.91 -31.28
CA MET A 11 5.46 -7.56 -30.05
C MET A 11 6.41 -6.64 -29.28
N LEU A 12 6.25 -6.59 -27.98
CA LEU A 12 7.16 -5.93 -27.05
C LEU A 12 7.49 -6.93 -25.94
N ALA A 13 8.78 -7.21 -25.76
CA ALA A 13 9.29 -8.04 -24.67
C ALA A 13 10.34 -7.26 -23.89
N ALA A 14 10.32 -7.37 -22.58
CA ALA A 14 11.33 -6.81 -21.71
C ALA A 14 11.59 -7.77 -20.54
N LEU A 15 12.85 -7.84 -20.13
CA LEU A 15 13.31 -8.56 -18.97
C LEU A 15 14.17 -7.62 -18.13
N ASN A 16 13.90 -7.55 -16.84
CA ASN A 16 14.68 -6.76 -15.90
C ASN A 16 15.06 -7.65 -14.71
N TYR A 17 16.33 -7.60 -14.34
CA TYR A 17 16.84 -8.25 -13.15
C TYR A 17 17.65 -7.24 -12.34
N THR A 18 17.39 -7.18 -11.04
CA THR A 18 18.13 -6.32 -10.11
C THR A 18 18.45 -7.13 -8.86
N ASN A 19 19.68 -7.06 -8.41
CA ASN A 19 20.13 -7.55 -7.11
C ASN A 19 20.79 -6.40 -6.35
N GLU A 20 20.26 -6.07 -5.18
CA GLU A 20 20.67 -4.90 -4.41
C GLU A 20 20.97 -5.31 -2.98
N TYR A 21 22.12 -4.90 -2.48
CA TYR A 21 22.54 -5.02 -1.09
C TYR A 21 22.49 -3.65 -0.43
N ARG A 22 21.86 -3.58 0.74
CA ARG A 22 21.80 -2.35 1.56
C ARG A 22 22.10 -2.68 3.01
N THR A 23 23.01 -1.93 3.59
CA THR A 23 23.32 -2.01 5.02
C THR A 23 22.92 -0.69 5.68
N TYR A 24 22.27 -0.79 6.81
CA TYR A 24 21.97 0.32 7.71
C TYR A 24 22.58 -0.02 9.06
N GLU A 25 23.48 0.81 9.53
CA GLU A 25 24.15 0.66 10.81
C GLU A 25 23.76 1.81 11.75
N ASN A 26 23.63 1.51 13.03
CA ASN A 26 23.25 2.49 14.06
C ASN A 26 21.90 3.18 13.76
N MET A 27 20.92 2.47 13.22
CA MET A 27 19.60 3.01 12.96
C MET A 27 18.81 3.09 14.25
N GLU A 28 18.46 4.31 14.68
CA GLU A 28 17.63 4.50 15.87
C GLU A 28 16.22 3.93 15.65
N ASN A 29 15.77 3.11 16.58
CA ASN A 29 14.45 2.52 16.64
C ASN A 29 13.80 2.81 17.99
N ASN A 30 13.15 3.96 18.11
CA ASN A 30 12.65 4.50 19.35
C ASN A 30 11.12 4.50 19.41
N LEU A 31 10.58 4.26 20.60
CA LEU A 31 9.19 4.53 20.93
C LEU A 31 9.14 5.65 21.96
N TYR A 32 8.45 6.73 21.62
CA TYR A 32 8.35 7.92 22.45
C TYR A 32 7.10 7.86 23.35
N GLY A 33 7.26 8.25 24.61
CA GLY A 33 6.19 8.46 25.55
C GLY A 33 5.75 9.92 25.60
N ILE A 34 5.29 10.36 26.77
CA ILE A 34 4.89 11.75 27.01
C ILE A 34 6.14 12.63 26.98
N TYR A 35 6.08 13.74 26.23
CA TYR A 35 7.16 14.72 26.16
C TYR A 35 7.41 15.38 27.53
N ASP A 36 8.67 15.36 27.99
CA ASP A 36 9.09 16.04 29.23
C ASP A 36 9.33 17.53 28.97
N ALA A 37 8.27 18.33 29.11
CA ALA A 37 8.32 19.76 28.88
C ALA A 37 9.20 20.52 29.90
N ALA A 38 9.46 19.95 31.07
CA ALA A 38 10.28 20.58 32.09
C ALA A 38 11.78 20.55 31.74
N ASN A 39 12.21 19.49 31.08
CA ASN A 39 13.59 19.26 30.65
C ASN A 39 13.82 19.43 29.15
N ASP A 40 12.76 19.82 28.39
CA ASP A 40 12.77 20.02 26.93
C ASP A 40 13.36 18.81 26.16
N LYS A 41 12.93 17.60 26.51
CA LYS A 41 13.43 16.35 25.90
C LYS A 41 12.34 15.30 25.72
N PRO A 42 12.51 14.40 24.73
CA PRO A 42 11.63 13.25 24.59
C PRO A 42 11.79 12.29 25.75
N ASN A 43 10.70 11.73 26.23
CA ASN A 43 10.71 10.60 27.13
C ASN A 43 10.56 9.32 26.30
N TYR A 44 11.51 8.38 26.44
CA TYR A 44 11.49 7.13 25.70
C TYR A 44 10.73 6.07 26.48
N LEU A 45 9.75 5.42 25.83
CA LEU A 45 9.20 4.15 26.31
C LEU A 45 10.14 3.00 25.93
N ARG A 46 10.77 3.07 24.75
CA ARG A 46 11.79 2.15 24.28
C ARG A 46 12.85 2.94 23.52
N HIS A 47 14.10 2.61 23.74
CA HIS A 47 15.22 3.18 23.02
C HIS A 47 16.15 2.06 22.56
N SER A 48 16.32 1.89 21.26
CA SER A 48 17.15 0.84 20.68
C SER A 48 17.83 1.30 19.40
N VAL A 49 18.89 0.59 19.06
CA VAL A 49 19.66 0.76 17.84
C VAL A 49 19.64 -0.54 17.06
N ASP A 50 19.36 -0.42 15.76
CA ASP A 50 19.30 -1.53 14.84
C ASP A 50 20.47 -1.49 13.84
N ASP A 51 21.11 -2.65 13.64
CA ASP A 51 21.95 -2.92 12.49
C ASP A 51 21.19 -3.84 11.53
N GLN A 52 21.00 -3.40 10.28
CA GLN A 52 20.16 -4.11 9.32
C GLN A 52 20.90 -4.38 8.02
N TYR A 53 20.90 -5.63 7.59
CA TYR A 53 21.53 -6.11 6.36
C TYR A 53 20.46 -6.66 5.42
N ASN A 54 20.33 -6.06 4.25
CA ASN A 54 19.28 -6.40 3.29
C ASN A 54 19.89 -6.87 1.98
N ASN A 55 19.29 -7.93 1.40
CA ASN A 55 19.47 -8.31 0.01
C ASN A 55 18.09 -8.32 -0.66
N ASN A 56 17.92 -7.49 -1.70
CA ASN A 56 16.69 -7.39 -2.47
C ASN A 56 16.93 -7.84 -3.90
N VAL A 57 16.24 -8.90 -4.31
CA VAL A 57 16.28 -9.41 -5.67
C VAL A 57 14.95 -9.13 -6.36
N ARG A 58 15.01 -8.61 -7.59
CA ARG A 58 13.84 -8.34 -8.41
C ARG A 58 14.03 -8.94 -9.79
N LEU A 59 13.04 -9.70 -10.24
CA LEU A 59 12.92 -10.18 -11.60
C LEU A 59 11.60 -9.66 -12.17
N GLY A 60 11.66 -8.89 -13.25
CA GLY A 60 10.50 -8.41 -13.98
C GLY A 60 10.52 -8.91 -15.41
N ALA A 61 9.40 -9.42 -15.91
CA ALA A 61 9.22 -9.81 -17.30
C ALA A 61 7.95 -9.20 -17.87
N MET A 62 8.02 -8.72 -19.10
CA MET A 62 6.87 -8.19 -19.83
C MET A 62 6.84 -8.77 -21.23
N LEU A 63 5.68 -9.24 -21.65
CA LEU A 63 5.45 -9.76 -23.00
C LEU A 63 4.08 -9.28 -23.50
N ASN A 64 4.09 -8.35 -24.44
CA ASN A 64 2.88 -7.74 -24.98
C ASN A 64 2.79 -7.99 -26.47
N PHE A 65 1.57 -8.28 -26.93
CA PHE A 65 1.23 -8.42 -28.33
C PHE A 65 0.18 -7.37 -28.68
N THR A 66 0.31 -6.80 -29.87
CA THR A 66 -0.68 -5.87 -30.44
C THR A 66 -1.00 -6.31 -31.85
N PHE A 67 -2.27 -6.52 -32.12
CA PHE A 67 -2.78 -6.79 -33.46
C PHE A 67 -3.64 -5.59 -33.91
N LEU A 68 -3.38 -5.09 -35.10
CA LEU A 68 -4.15 -4.03 -35.73
C LEU A 68 -4.70 -4.55 -37.06
N SER A 69 -6.01 -4.39 -37.29
CA SER A 69 -6.68 -4.77 -38.51
C SER A 69 -6.16 -3.97 -39.71
N LYS A 70 -6.49 -4.41 -40.95
CA LYS A 70 -6.03 -3.76 -42.17
C LYS A 70 -6.55 -2.32 -42.31
N ASP A 71 -7.78 -2.07 -41.90
CA ASP A 71 -8.44 -0.77 -41.92
C ASP A 71 -8.04 0.15 -40.75
N GLY A 72 -7.29 -0.40 -39.76
CA GLY A 72 -6.86 0.32 -38.56
C GLY A 72 -7.93 0.47 -37.47
N ASN A 73 -9.16 0.04 -37.75
CA ASN A 73 -10.34 0.30 -36.90
C ASN A 73 -10.44 -0.69 -35.72
N HIS A 74 -9.78 -1.86 -35.81
CA HIS A 74 -9.85 -2.88 -34.78
C HIS A 74 -8.45 -3.16 -34.25
N LYS A 75 -8.26 -2.89 -32.95
CA LYS A 75 -7.00 -3.12 -32.23
C LYS A 75 -7.22 -4.09 -31.08
N TYR A 76 -6.44 -5.15 -31.06
CA TYR A 76 -6.40 -6.11 -29.95
C TYR A 76 -5.03 -6.07 -29.29
N GLN A 77 -5.01 -6.14 -27.97
CA GLN A 77 -3.76 -6.18 -27.22
C GLN A 77 -3.83 -7.26 -26.15
N LEU A 78 -2.82 -8.11 -26.12
CA LEU A 78 -2.54 -9.01 -25.00
C LEU A 78 -1.34 -8.46 -24.26
N LYS A 79 -1.53 -8.09 -23.01
CA LYS A 79 -0.51 -7.53 -22.13
C LYS A 79 -0.25 -8.50 -20.99
N ASN A 80 1.03 -8.77 -20.72
CA ASN A 80 1.44 -9.64 -19.62
C ASN A 80 2.61 -8.99 -18.89
N ILE A 81 2.49 -8.92 -17.58
CA ILE A 81 3.54 -8.45 -16.68
C ILE A 81 3.68 -9.47 -15.56
N PHE A 82 4.89 -9.92 -15.35
CA PHE A 82 5.29 -10.79 -14.26
C PHE A 82 6.37 -10.12 -13.43
N ASN A 83 6.25 -10.17 -12.10
CA ASN A 83 7.28 -9.74 -11.19
C ASN A 83 7.49 -10.77 -10.09
N GLN A 84 8.74 -11.06 -9.79
CA GLN A 84 9.20 -11.80 -8.62
C GLN A 84 10.10 -10.90 -7.79
N LEU A 85 9.72 -10.68 -6.55
CA LEU A 85 10.47 -9.89 -5.58
C LEU A 85 10.86 -10.81 -4.43
N ALA A 86 12.15 -10.79 -4.06
CA ALA A 86 12.63 -11.49 -2.88
C ALA A 86 13.41 -10.51 -2.00
N THR A 87 13.19 -10.59 -0.70
CA THR A 87 13.92 -9.82 0.31
C THR A 87 14.46 -10.79 1.34
N SER A 88 15.76 -10.81 1.53
CA SER A 88 16.44 -11.41 2.67
C SER A 88 16.94 -10.30 3.57
N ARG A 89 16.58 -10.34 4.86
CA ARG A 89 16.95 -9.32 5.82
C ARG A 89 17.40 -9.97 7.13
N TYR A 90 18.52 -9.50 7.64
CA TYR A 90 18.93 -9.75 9.00
C TYR A 90 18.93 -8.43 9.76
N THR A 91 18.29 -8.39 10.92
CA THR A 91 18.30 -7.21 11.80
C THR A 91 18.78 -7.64 13.17
N TRP A 92 19.77 -6.95 13.68
CA TRP A 92 20.23 -7.02 15.06
C TRP A 92 19.79 -5.75 15.79
N ARG A 93 19.22 -5.92 16.98
CA ARG A 93 18.74 -4.81 17.81
C ARG A 93 19.36 -4.91 19.21
N ASP A 94 19.88 -3.79 19.71
CA ASP A 94 20.40 -3.63 21.06
C ASP A 94 19.79 -2.38 21.70
N GLY A 95 19.32 -2.45 22.94
CA GLY A 95 18.75 -1.26 23.58
C GLY A 95 18.01 -1.56 24.87
N VAL A 96 17.09 -0.66 25.21
CA VAL A 96 16.28 -0.72 26.42
C VAL A 96 14.82 -0.92 26.04
N SER A 97 14.20 -1.95 26.60
CA SER A 97 12.78 -2.26 26.36
C SER A 97 11.84 -1.24 27.03
N ALA A 98 10.55 -1.36 26.68
CA ALA A 98 9.50 -0.58 27.33
C ALA A 98 9.34 -0.89 28.83
N GLN A 99 9.83 -2.03 29.30
CA GLN A 99 9.91 -2.42 30.72
C GLN A 99 11.20 -1.98 31.40
N SER A 100 12.03 -1.19 30.72
CA SER A 100 13.34 -0.72 31.16
C SER A 100 14.41 -1.82 31.32
N ASN A 101 14.21 -2.97 30.66
CA ASN A 101 15.22 -4.02 30.63
C ASN A 101 16.21 -3.76 29.48
N LEU A 102 17.48 -4.07 29.72
CA LEU A 102 18.44 -4.16 28.61
C LEU A 102 18.07 -5.37 27.76
N GLU A 103 17.86 -5.16 26.46
CA GLU A 103 17.42 -6.21 25.54
C GLU A 103 18.32 -6.30 24.32
N ARG A 104 18.51 -7.52 23.83
CA ARG A 104 19.06 -7.82 22.52
C ARG A 104 18.12 -8.73 21.77
N SER A 105 17.85 -8.39 20.52
CA SER A 105 16.98 -9.20 19.67
C SER A 105 17.49 -9.28 18.24
N ALA A 106 17.15 -10.37 17.56
CA ALA A 106 17.46 -10.52 16.15
C ALA A 106 16.28 -11.06 15.37
N GLU A 107 16.20 -10.65 14.11
CA GLU A 107 15.27 -11.17 13.13
C GLU A 107 16.02 -11.66 11.88
N TYR A 108 15.77 -12.93 11.52
CA TYR A 108 16.11 -13.49 10.22
C TYR A 108 14.84 -13.56 9.38
N TYR A 109 14.79 -12.76 8.34
CA TYR A 109 13.60 -12.56 7.54
C TYR A 109 13.88 -12.87 6.09
N TYR A 110 13.10 -13.77 5.50
CA TYR A 110 13.06 -13.97 4.05
C TYR A 110 11.62 -13.89 3.58
N ARG A 111 11.37 -13.14 2.53
CA ARG A 111 10.05 -13.00 1.92
C ARG A 111 10.17 -13.00 0.41
N SER A 112 9.35 -13.79 -0.25
CA SER A 112 9.12 -13.68 -1.68
C SER A 112 7.72 -13.16 -1.99
N ARG A 113 7.60 -12.42 -3.07
CA ARG A 113 6.34 -11.95 -3.65
C ARG A 113 6.34 -12.20 -5.14
N THR A 114 5.32 -12.89 -5.62
CA THR A 114 5.06 -13.11 -7.04
C THR A 114 3.83 -12.31 -7.42
N THR A 115 3.89 -11.57 -8.51
CA THR A 115 2.72 -10.94 -9.10
C THR A 115 2.69 -11.20 -10.60
N TYR A 116 1.53 -11.56 -11.09
CA TYR A 116 1.24 -11.68 -12.52
C TYR A 116 -0.01 -10.85 -12.84
N ASN A 117 0.03 -10.14 -13.96
CA ASN A 117 -1.13 -9.45 -14.50
C ASN A 117 -1.20 -9.71 -16.01
N GLY A 118 -2.26 -10.38 -16.44
CA GLY A 118 -2.60 -10.62 -17.83
C GLY A 118 -3.86 -9.86 -18.21
N GLN A 119 -3.83 -9.13 -19.33
CA GLN A 119 -4.98 -8.38 -19.81
C GLN A 119 -5.13 -8.54 -21.33
N LEU A 120 -6.29 -8.96 -21.76
CA LEU A 120 -6.73 -8.93 -23.16
C LEU A 120 -7.68 -7.73 -23.35
N THR A 121 -7.37 -6.87 -24.31
CA THR A 121 -8.21 -5.70 -24.62
C THR A 121 -8.54 -5.68 -26.09
N GLY A 122 -9.74 -5.23 -26.42
CA GLY A 122 -10.18 -4.89 -27.79
C GLY A 122 -10.63 -3.43 -27.85
N LYS A 123 -10.23 -2.75 -28.89
CA LYS A 123 -10.70 -1.40 -29.22
C LYS A 123 -11.19 -1.37 -30.66
N HIS A 124 -12.42 -0.92 -30.84
CA HIS A 124 -13.12 -0.90 -32.12
C HIS A 124 -13.63 0.51 -32.38
N THR A 125 -13.21 1.11 -33.48
CA THR A 125 -13.65 2.44 -33.91
C THR A 125 -14.60 2.29 -35.10
N PHE A 126 -15.81 2.79 -34.93
CA PHE A 126 -16.83 2.87 -35.95
C PHE A 126 -17.04 4.35 -36.36
N THR A 127 -18.00 4.63 -37.23
CA THR A 127 -18.23 6.00 -37.70
C THR A 127 -18.58 6.97 -36.57
N SER A 128 -19.44 6.56 -35.64
CA SER A 128 -19.87 7.39 -34.50
C SER A 128 -19.58 6.80 -33.17
N ASP A 129 -19.11 5.55 -33.12
CA ASP A 129 -18.90 4.80 -31.86
C ASP A 129 -17.47 4.35 -31.70
N ALA A 130 -17.01 4.30 -30.45
CA ALA A 130 -15.75 3.71 -30.07
C ALA A 130 -15.98 2.75 -28.89
N LEU A 131 -15.99 1.44 -29.21
CA LEU A 131 -16.18 0.38 -28.27
C LEU A 131 -14.84 -0.13 -27.76
N ASP A 132 -14.65 -0.12 -26.43
CA ASP A 132 -13.50 -0.70 -25.76
C ASP A 132 -13.97 -1.81 -24.80
N TRP A 133 -13.28 -2.93 -24.79
CA TRP A 133 -13.52 -3.99 -23.80
C TRP A 133 -12.22 -4.56 -23.25
N SER A 134 -12.27 -5.10 -22.07
CA SER A 134 -11.13 -5.71 -21.40
C SER A 134 -11.52 -6.94 -20.58
N ILE A 135 -10.64 -7.94 -20.58
CA ILE A 135 -10.67 -9.10 -19.72
C ILE A 135 -9.33 -9.14 -19.01
N GLY A 136 -9.33 -9.14 -17.69
CA GLY A 136 -8.12 -9.13 -16.88
C GLY A 136 -8.08 -10.31 -15.90
N TYR A 137 -6.89 -10.87 -15.71
CA TYR A 137 -6.59 -11.79 -14.64
C TYR A 137 -5.32 -11.36 -13.94
N ALA A 138 -5.38 -11.24 -12.61
CA ALA A 138 -4.21 -10.97 -11.79
C ALA A 138 -4.05 -12.05 -10.72
N TYR A 139 -2.80 -12.36 -10.42
CA TYR A 139 -2.38 -13.27 -9.35
C TYR A 139 -1.34 -12.57 -8.50
N ALA A 140 -1.49 -12.67 -7.18
CA ALA A 140 -0.50 -12.23 -6.22
C ALA A 140 -0.28 -13.30 -5.16
N ASN A 141 1.00 -13.63 -4.93
CA ASN A 141 1.42 -14.52 -3.86
C ASN A 141 2.44 -13.81 -2.96
N ARG A 142 2.34 -14.04 -1.67
CA ARG A 142 3.37 -13.67 -0.70
C ARG A 142 3.69 -14.90 0.13
N HIS A 143 4.96 -15.28 0.13
CA HIS A 143 5.47 -16.40 0.90
C HIS A 143 6.58 -15.91 1.84
N LEU A 144 6.45 -16.23 3.11
CA LEU A 144 7.41 -15.94 4.17
C LEU A 144 7.71 -17.26 4.88
N PRO A 145 8.68 -18.02 4.35
CA PRO A 145 9.10 -19.27 4.96
C PRO A 145 10.07 -19.00 6.10
N ASP A 146 9.78 -19.58 7.26
CA ASP A 146 10.73 -19.67 8.36
C ASP A 146 11.35 -18.33 8.83
N ARG A 147 10.49 -17.34 9.07
CA ARG A 147 10.91 -16.11 9.77
C ARG A 147 11.32 -16.49 11.20
N ARG A 148 12.55 -16.20 11.57
CA ARG A 148 13.11 -16.54 12.88
C ARG A 148 13.35 -15.27 13.67
N ARG A 149 13.00 -15.32 14.96
CA ARG A 149 13.24 -14.22 15.89
C ARG A 149 13.71 -14.80 17.21
N TYR A 150 14.60 -14.08 17.88
CA TYR A 150 14.89 -14.33 19.27
C TYR A 150 15.09 -13.02 20.03
N LEU A 151 14.90 -13.10 21.35
CA LEU A 151 15.08 -12.02 22.29
C LEU A 151 15.81 -12.58 23.54
N ILE A 152 16.80 -11.84 24.01
CA ILE A 152 17.48 -12.08 25.29
C ILE A 152 17.49 -10.77 26.05
N ASP A 153 17.34 -10.84 27.36
CA ASP A 153 17.37 -9.68 28.25
C ASP A 153 18.37 -9.78 29.39
N ASP A 154 18.72 -8.64 29.94
CA ASP A 154 19.48 -8.51 31.18
C ASP A 154 18.68 -7.64 32.16
N ALA A 155 17.66 -8.24 32.75
CA ALA A 155 16.75 -7.54 33.67
C ALA A 155 17.40 -7.04 34.95
N LEU A 156 18.60 -7.55 35.28
CA LEU A 156 19.34 -7.19 36.50
C LEU A 156 20.51 -6.24 36.23
N GLU A 157 20.70 -5.81 34.98
CA GLU A 157 21.85 -4.99 34.55
C GLU A 157 23.20 -5.58 34.95
N SER A 158 23.28 -6.90 34.95
CA SER A 158 24.48 -7.67 35.38
C SER A 158 25.54 -7.77 34.27
N GLY A 159 25.21 -7.38 33.03
CA GLY A 159 26.01 -7.62 31.85
C GLY A 159 25.83 -9.02 31.26
N VAL A 160 24.92 -9.83 31.81
CA VAL A 160 24.65 -11.20 31.38
C VAL A 160 23.26 -11.30 30.80
N TYR A 161 23.17 -11.41 29.50
CA TYR A 161 21.91 -11.60 28.79
C TYR A 161 21.45 -13.05 28.81
N ALA A 162 20.16 -13.27 28.97
CA ALA A 162 19.58 -14.60 29.08
C ALA A 162 18.18 -14.67 28.39
N LEU A 163 17.78 -15.88 28.03
CA LEU A 163 16.39 -16.17 27.69
C LEU A 163 15.54 -16.08 28.96
N SER A 164 14.47 -15.27 28.93
CA SER A 164 13.61 -15.06 30.10
C SER A 164 12.31 -15.84 30.02
N THR A 165 11.77 -16.06 28.82
CA THR A 165 10.51 -16.80 28.59
C THR A 165 10.63 -17.83 27.48
N GLY A 166 9.70 -18.80 27.43
CA GLY A 166 9.64 -19.81 26.40
C GLY A 166 9.31 -19.25 25.01
N ASN A 167 8.82 -18.01 24.91
CA ASN A 167 8.46 -17.37 23.65
C ASN A 167 9.59 -16.56 23.02
N ASP A 168 10.75 -16.49 23.69
CA ASP A 168 11.87 -15.65 23.26
C ASP A 168 12.51 -16.12 21.97
N ILE A 169 12.29 -17.38 21.58
CA ILE A 169 12.72 -17.92 20.28
C ILE A 169 11.51 -18.38 19.52
N SER A 170 11.25 -17.78 18.36
CA SER A 170 10.09 -18.09 17.53
C SER A 170 10.44 -18.31 16.07
N ARG A 171 9.58 -19.08 15.38
CA ARG A 171 9.63 -19.33 13.94
C ARG A 171 8.23 -19.16 13.35
N GLU A 172 8.11 -18.50 12.22
CA GLU A 172 6.84 -18.19 11.57
C GLU A 172 6.87 -18.54 10.09
N TRP A 173 5.80 -19.18 9.61
CA TRP A 173 5.51 -19.42 8.20
C TRP A 173 4.23 -18.72 7.84
N THR A 174 4.28 -17.90 6.78
CA THR A 174 3.10 -17.18 6.30
C THR A 174 2.96 -17.35 4.79
N GLN A 175 1.75 -17.58 4.33
CA GLN A 175 1.41 -17.62 2.92
C GLN A 175 0.14 -16.79 2.66
N LEU A 176 0.16 -16.05 1.56
CA LEU A 176 -0.99 -15.35 1.01
C LEU A 176 -1.08 -15.64 -0.47
N ASP A 177 -2.26 -16.04 -0.91
CA ASP A 177 -2.60 -16.21 -2.33
C ASP A 177 -3.83 -15.36 -2.66
N GLU A 178 -3.75 -14.64 -3.77
CA GLU A 178 -4.82 -13.77 -4.24
C GLU A 178 -5.01 -13.90 -5.74
N HIS A 179 -6.26 -14.03 -6.17
CA HIS A 179 -6.67 -14.07 -7.56
C HIS A 179 -7.72 -13.00 -7.82
N ILE A 180 -7.60 -12.30 -8.94
CA ILE A 180 -8.54 -11.26 -9.38
C ILE A 180 -8.91 -11.52 -10.83
N LEU A 181 -10.20 -11.63 -11.10
CA LEU A 181 -10.76 -11.66 -12.46
C LEU A 181 -11.53 -10.37 -12.68
N SER A 182 -11.30 -9.68 -13.80
CA SER A 182 -12.00 -8.45 -14.13
C SER A 182 -12.50 -8.43 -15.56
N LEU A 183 -13.63 -7.79 -15.76
CA LEU A 183 -14.28 -7.56 -17.05
C LEU A 183 -14.69 -6.09 -17.16
N GLY A 184 -14.47 -5.49 -18.32
CA GLY A 184 -14.89 -4.12 -18.56
C GLY A 184 -15.39 -3.94 -20.00
N VAL A 185 -16.41 -3.12 -20.18
CA VAL A 185 -16.90 -2.69 -21.49
C VAL A 185 -17.25 -1.21 -21.42
N ASN A 186 -16.84 -0.45 -22.43
CA ASN A 186 -17.11 0.97 -22.53
C ASN A 186 -17.47 1.27 -23.98
N ASP A 187 -18.47 2.11 -24.17
CA ASP A 187 -18.82 2.67 -25.46
C ASP A 187 -18.82 4.20 -25.38
N LYS A 188 -18.30 4.81 -26.41
CA LYS A 188 -18.28 6.26 -26.58
C LYS A 188 -18.99 6.58 -27.91
N HIS A 189 -20.17 7.18 -27.83
CA HIS A 189 -20.94 7.63 -28.96
C HIS A 189 -20.72 9.12 -29.20
N HIS A 190 -20.36 9.47 -30.43
CA HIS A 190 -20.17 10.84 -30.89
C HIS A 190 -21.41 11.34 -31.62
N PHE A 191 -22.06 12.39 -31.09
CA PHE A 191 -23.19 13.07 -31.74
C PHE A 191 -22.71 14.27 -32.54
N LYS A 192 -23.43 14.59 -33.59
CA LYS A 192 -23.17 15.76 -34.41
C LYS A 192 -24.43 16.58 -34.62
N PHE A 193 -24.51 17.75 -33.98
CA PHE A 193 -25.61 18.69 -34.08
C PHE A 193 -25.11 20.03 -34.65
N GLY A 194 -24.80 20.06 -35.95
CA GLY A 194 -24.16 21.22 -36.59
C GLY A 194 -22.75 21.44 -36.05
N ASN A 195 -22.54 22.57 -35.34
CA ASN A 195 -21.24 22.91 -34.71
C ASN A 195 -21.13 22.41 -33.27
N PHE A 196 -22.14 21.76 -32.75
CA PHE A 196 -22.12 21.16 -31.39
C PHE A 196 -21.95 19.65 -31.52
N GLU A 197 -20.82 19.14 -31.03
CA GLU A 197 -20.41 17.74 -31.16
C GLU A 197 -20.17 17.12 -29.78
N PRO A 198 -21.23 16.75 -29.02
CA PRO A 198 -21.08 16.13 -27.71
C PRO A 198 -20.79 14.64 -27.83
N ASP A 199 -20.09 14.10 -26.81
CA ASP A 199 -19.91 12.67 -26.64
C ASP A 199 -20.71 12.15 -25.47
N LEU A 200 -21.35 10.99 -25.65
CA LEU A 200 -21.92 10.18 -24.58
C LEU A 200 -20.99 8.98 -24.34
N GLN A 201 -20.65 8.74 -23.10
CA GLN A 201 -19.88 7.55 -22.68
C GLN A 201 -20.71 6.73 -21.70
N VAL A 202 -20.80 5.43 -21.97
CA VAL A 202 -21.44 4.46 -21.08
C VAL A 202 -20.49 3.29 -20.88
N GLY A 203 -20.51 2.70 -19.68
CA GLY A 203 -19.67 1.53 -19.44
C GLY A 203 -20.13 0.73 -18.26
N ALA A 204 -19.67 -0.51 -18.23
CA ALA A 204 -19.86 -1.45 -17.14
C ALA A 204 -18.54 -2.11 -16.78
N TYR A 205 -18.38 -2.44 -15.50
CA TYR A 205 -17.21 -3.13 -14.94
C TYR A 205 -17.66 -4.16 -13.93
N GLY A 206 -16.97 -5.31 -13.94
CA GLY A 206 -17.14 -6.36 -12.94
C GLY A 206 -15.79 -6.88 -12.48
N GLU A 207 -15.66 -7.17 -11.19
CA GLU A 207 -14.46 -7.76 -10.61
C GLU A 207 -14.85 -8.82 -9.56
N TYR A 208 -14.14 -9.93 -9.58
CA TYR A 208 -14.19 -10.94 -8.55
C TYR A 208 -12.79 -11.21 -8.03
N ARG A 209 -12.60 -11.05 -6.72
CA ARG A 209 -11.32 -11.20 -6.02
C ARG A 209 -11.46 -12.26 -4.94
N THR A 210 -10.48 -13.15 -4.87
CA THR A 210 -10.35 -14.12 -3.78
C THR A 210 -9.00 -13.96 -3.11
N ARG A 211 -8.96 -14.09 -1.78
CA ARG A 211 -7.72 -14.07 -1.00
C ARG A 211 -7.76 -15.16 0.05
N GLU A 212 -6.67 -15.89 0.19
CA GLU A 212 -6.42 -16.82 1.28
C GLU A 212 -5.13 -16.42 2.00
N TYR A 213 -5.20 -16.34 3.31
CA TYR A 213 -4.08 -16.03 4.18
C TYR A 213 -3.97 -17.07 5.27
N GLN A 214 -2.78 -17.68 5.39
CA GLN A 214 -2.46 -18.70 6.36
C GLN A 214 -1.16 -18.37 7.07
N THR A 215 -1.10 -18.66 8.37
CA THR A 215 0.11 -18.54 9.19
C THR A 215 0.24 -19.71 10.15
N ARG A 216 1.48 -20.13 10.40
CA ARG A 216 1.84 -21.10 11.43
C ARG A 216 2.97 -20.52 12.26
N ASN A 217 2.81 -20.55 13.57
CA ASN A 217 3.77 -20.04 14.52
C ASN A 217 4.30 -21.19 15.37
N PHE A 218 5.61 -21.19 15.59
CA PHE A 218 6.30 -22.13 16.45
C PHE A 218 7.18 -21.37 17.44
N ILE A 219 7.23 -21.86 18.65
CA ILE A 219 8.13 -21.36 19.71
C ILE A 219 9.03 -22.48 20.20
N TYR A 220 10.22 -22.13 20.63
CA TYR A 220 11.06 -23.04 21.39
C TYR A 220 10.79 -22.83 22.86
N ASN A 221 10.02 -23.72 23.43
CA ASN A 221 9.65 -23.68 24.83
C ASN A 221 10.57 -24.54 25.66
N TRP A 222 10.68 -24.24 26.95
CA TRP A 222 11.40 -25.05 27.94
C TRP A 222 10.67 -25.07 29.30
N ASN A 223 10.92 -26.08 30.08
CA ASN A 223 10.33 -26.18 31.42
C ASN A 223 11.16 -25.40 32.43
N VAL A 224 10.77 -24.14 32.69
CA VAL A 224 11.47 -23.23 33.59
C VAL A 224 11.49 -23.73 35.06
N SER A 225 10.52 -24.57 35.44
CA SER A 225 10.37 -25.11 36.77
C SER A 225 11.18 -26.37 37.03
N ASP A 226 11.87 -26.90 36.01
CA ASP A 226 12.66 -28.10 36.14
C ASP A 226 14.08 -27.75 36.60
N ASN A 227 14.41 -28.17 37.87
CA ASN A 227 15.73 -27.98 38.46
C ASN A 227 16.86 -28.76 37.77
N ASN A 228 16.55 -29.53 36.74
CA ASN A 228 17.50 -30.31 35.95
C ASN A 228 18.08 -29.57 34.75
N MET A 229 17.59 -28.36 34.45
CA MET A 229 18.14 -27.59 33.35
C MET A 229 19.54 -27.07 33.69
N PRO A 230 20.55 -27.22 32.80
CA PRO A 230 21.88 -26.67 33.05
C PRO A 230 21.83 -25.18 33.37
N SER A 231 22.59 -24.73 34.37
CA SER A 231 22.57 -23.35 34.86
C SER A 231 22.89 -22.30 33.76
N ASP A 232 23.71 -22.69 32.82
CA ASP A 232 24.19 -21.88 31.69
C ASP A 232 23.36 -22.02 30.43
N PHE A 233 22.33 -22.88 30.40
CA PHE A 233 21.44 -23.07 29.23
C PHE A 233 20.82 -21.77 28.76
N ARG A 234 20.28 -20.98 29.63
CA ARG A 234 19.62 -19.70 29.32
C ARG A 234 20.60 -18.62 28.87
N HIS A 235 21.89 -18.74 29.21
CA HIS A 235 22.94 -17.79 28.86
C HIS A 235 23.75 -18.21 27.63
N SER A 236 23.42 -19.35 27.03
CA SER A 236 24.10 -19.82 25.84
C SER A 236 23.81 -18.93 24.64
N ASP A 237 24.82 -18.78 23.78
CA ASP A 237 24.61 -18.17 22.44
C ASP A 237 23.54 -18.95 21.66
N ILE A 238 22.56 -18.25 21.11
CA ILE A 238 21.37 -18.86 20.48
C ILE A 238 21.71 -19.83 19.35
N PRO A 239 22.61 -19.50 18.39
CA PRO A 239 23.06 -20.47 17.39
C PRO A 239 23.67 -21.75 18.01
N THR A 240 24.50 -21.62 19.04
CA THR A 240 25.09 -22.74 19.76
C THR A 240 24.03 -23.54 20.49
N LEU A 241 23.10 -22.86 21.18
CA LEU A 241 22.00 -23.48 21.89
C LEU A 241 21.14 -24.35 20.94
N LEU A 242 20.80 -23.85 19.79
CA LEU A 242 19.95 -24.53 18.79
C LEU A 242 20.68 -25.58 17.94
N SER A 243 22.01 -25.55 17.88
CA SER A 243 22.82 -26.50 17.09
C SER A 243 23.11 -27.81 17.82
N SER A 244 22.97 -27.84 19.14
CA SER A 244 23.27 -29.01 19.94
C SER A 244 22.04 -29.90 20.16
N GLU A 245 22.06 -31.14 19.68
CA GLU A 245 21.02 -32.13 19.97
C GLU A 245 20.88 -32.37 21.49
N ALA A 246 21.96 -32.23 22.26
CA ALA A 246 21.93 -32.37 23.71
C ALA A 246 21.04 -31.31 24.40
N ASN A 247 20.77 -30.20 23.74
CA ASN A 247 19.90 -29.14 24.26
C ASN A 247 18.42 -29.33 23.89
N MET A 248 18.11 -30.32 23.05
CA MET A 248 16.76 -30.58 22.58
C MET A 248 16.09 -31.70 23.36
N GLY A 249 14.79 -31.56 23.59
CA GLY A 249 13.97 -32.59 24.23
C GLY A 249 12.91 -32.02 25.15
N TYR A 250 12.05 -32.89 25.68
CA TYR A 250 10.94 -32.52 26.57
C TYR A 250 11.38 -31.79 27.84
N ASP A 251 12.51 -32.21 28.40
CA ASP A 251 13.08 -31.61 29.64
C ASP A 251 14.05 -30.46 29.36
N LYS A 252 14.17 -30.01 28.13
CA LYS A 252 15.06 -28.93 27.69
C LYS A 252 14.31 -27.99 26.73
N LEU A 253 14.88 -27.72 25.54
CA LEU A 253 14.20 -27.02 24.49
C LEU A 253 13.36 -27.98 23.65
N TYR A 254 12.09 -27.66 23.45
CA TYR A 254 11.23 -28.39 22.53
C TYR A 254 10.44 -27.43 21.67
N LEU A 255 10.25 -27.79 20.38
CA LEU A 255 9.48 -27.02 19.43
C LEU A 255 7.99 -27.24 19.67
N LEU A 256 7.26 -26.17 19.94
CA LEU A 256 5.81 -26.18 20.13
C LEU A 256 5.13 -25.35 19.05
N GLU A 257 4.14 -25.91 18.36
CA GLU A 257 3.27 -25.13 17.49
C GLU A 257 2.22 -24.39 18.31
N GLU A 258 2.24 -23.07 18.26
CA GLU A 258 1.16 -22.23 18.78
C GLU A 258 0.05 -22.15 17.75
N LYS A 259 -1.02 -22.91 17.97
CA LYS A 259 -2.20 -22.83 17.10
C LYS A 259 -2.88 -21.47 17.28
N GLN A 260 -2.89 -20.68 16.22
CA GLN A 260 -3.50 -19.37 16.19
C GLN A 260 -4.46 -19.27 14.98
N MET A 261 -5.51 -20.12 14.99
CA MET A 261 -6.44 -20.24 13.86
C MET A 261 -7.15 -18.92 13.53
N ARG A 262 -7.32 -18.02 14.49
CA ARG A 262 -7.86 -16.65 14.26
C ARG A 262 -7.00 -15.82 13.31
N ASN A 263 -5.72 -16.15 13.17
CA ASN A 263 -4.81 -15.44 12.30
C ASN A 263 -4.96 -15.86 10.82
N ASN A 264 -5.71 -16.92 10.55
CA ASN A 264 -6.01 -17.40 9.21
C ASN A 264 -7.36 -16.87 8.74
N TYR A 265 -7.42 -16.42 7.49
CA TYR A 265 -8.68 -15.96 6.90
C TYR A 265 -8.74 -16.24 5.41
N ARG A 266 -9.97 -16.31 4.89
CA ARG A 266 -10.29 -16.29 3.47
C ARG A 266 -11.16 -15.08 3.18
N GLY A 267 -10.98 -14.46 2.03
CA GLY A 267 -11.74 -13.31 1.59
C GLY A 267 -12.24 -13.47 0.17
N HIS A 268 -13.47 -13.02 -0.07
CA HIS A 268 -14.07 -12.89 -1.40
C HIS A 268 -14.57 -11.46 -1.56
N ASN A 269 -14.37 -10.86 -2.73
CA ASN A 269 -14.93 -9.55 -3.03
C ASN A 269 -15.53 -9.57 -4.42
N THR A 270 -16.78 -9.15 -4.52
CA THR A 270 -17.49 -8.96 -5.79
C THR A 270 -17.80 -7.48 -5.95
N LEU A 271 -17.34 -6.88 -7.04
CA LEU A 271 -17.61 -5.51 -7.42
C LEU A 271 -18.31 -5.49 -8.77
N GLY A 272 -19.47 -4.87 -8.84
CA GLY A 272 -20.18 -4.53 -10.06
C GLY A 272 -20.34 -3.03 -10.18
N ALA A 273 -20.10 -2.46 -11.37
CA ALA A 273 -20.21 -1.03 -11.58
C ALA A 273 -20.75 -0.69 -12.95
N GLY A 274 -21.49 0.43 -13.03
CA GLY A 274 -21.93 1.04 -14.27
C GLY A 274 -21.77 2.54 -14.22
N TYR A 275 -21.51 3.18 -15.35
CA TYR A 275 -21.38 4.63 -15.42
C TYR A 275 -21.95 5.24 -16.70
N LEU A 276 -22.29 6.50 -16.60
CA LEU A 276 -22.68 7.38 -17.68
C LEU A 276 -21.89 8.69 -17.58
N ALA A 277 -21.35 9.18 -18.69
CA ALA A 277 -20.66 10.47 -18.75
C ALA A 277 -20.95 11.20 -20.06
N LEU A 278 -20.98 12.53 -19.99
CA LEU A 278 -21.22 13.44 -21.12
C LEU A 278 -20.03 14.39 -21.26
N SER A 279 -19.54 14.53 -22.49
CA SER A 279 -18.58 15.57 -22.87
C SER A 279 -19.28 16.60 -23.75
N LEU A 280 -19.32 17.83 -23.26
CA LEU A 280 -20.10 18.93 -23.87
C LEU A 280 -19.16 20.08 -24.27
N PRO A 281 -18.85 20.23 -25.59
CA PRO A 281 -17.98 21.30 -26.05
C PRO A 281 -18.82 22.56 -26.37
N PHE A 282 -18.72 23.60 -25.54
CA PHE A 282 -19.38 24.90 -25.75
C PHE A 282 -18.33 25.97 -26.15
N GLY A 283 -17.78 25.85 -27.35
CA GLY A 283 -16.76 26.77 -27.86
C GLY A 283 -15.50 26.78 -26.98
N LYS A 284 -15.30 27.85 -26.18
CA LYS A 284 -14.15 27.92 -25.24
C LYS A 284 -14.36 27.13 -23.97
N LEU A 285 -15.55 26.71 -23.64
CA LEU A 285 -15.90 25.94 -22.46
C LEU A 285 -16.10 24.46 -22.84
N GLY A 286 -15.30 23.58 -22.28
CA GLY A 286 -15.50 22.13 -22.31
C GLY A 286 -15.98 21.65 -20.94
N ILE A 287 -17.05 20.87 -20.90
CA ILE A 287 -17.59 20.25 -19.69
C ILE A 287 -17.58 18.74 -19.90
N HIS A 288 -17.03 18.02 -18.93
CA HIS A 288 -17.14 16.57 -18.83
C HIS A 288 -17.76 16.21 -17.48
N ALA A 289 -18.98 15.67 -17.51
CA ALA A 289 -19.72 15.33 -16.29
C ALA A 289 -20.14 13.86 -16.36
N GLY A 290 -20.07 13.17 -15.24
CA GLY A 290 -20.44 11.77 -15.18
C GLY A 290 -20.91 11.33 -13.81
N VAL A 291 -21.54 10.17 -13.77
CA VAL A 291 -21.94 9.48 -12.57
C VAL A 291 -21.62 8.01 -12.73
N ARG A 292 -21.04 7.42 -11.68
CA ARG A 292 -20.75 6.00 -11.58
C ARG A 292 -21.46 5.43 -10.36
N PHE A 293 -22.12 4.30 -10.56
CA PHE A 293 -22.69 3.47 -9.50
C PHE A 293 -21.81 2.25 -9.28
N GLU A 294 -21.61 1.86 -8.02
CA GLU A 294 -20.90 0.63 -7.63
C GLU A 294 -21.69 -0.14 -6.59
N HIS A 295 -21.84 -1.43 -6.83
CA HIS A 295 -22.23 -2.42 -5.84
C HIS A 295 -21.00 -3.22 -5.43
N ASN A 296 -20.66 -3.27 -4.13
CA ASN A 296 -19.54 -4.02 -3.61
C ASN A 296 -20.01 -4.94 -2.47
N ASP A 297 -19.62 -6.21 -2.52
CA ASP A 297 -19.83 -7.17 -1.45
C ASP A 297 -18.48 -7.85 -1.14
N MET A 298 -17.88 -7.48 -0.03
CA MET A 298 -16.68 -8.11 0.51
C MET A 298 -17.07 -9.04 1.64
N GLU A 299 -16.80 -10.32 1.49
CA GLU A 299 -16.99 -11.36 2.49
C GLU A 299 -15.64 -11.74 3.10
N LEU A 300 -15.56 -11.76 4.43
CA LEU A 300 -14.42 -12.25 5.18
C LEU A 300 -14.85 -13.46 6.00
N ILE A 301 -14.15 -14.58 5.83
CA ILE A 301 -14.33 -15.83 6.57
C ILE A 301 -13.11 -16.03 7.46
N SER A 302 -13.29 -16.06 8.77
CA SER A 302 -12.23 -16.22 9.77
C SER A 302 -12.68 -17.07 10.94
N ASN A 303 -11.71 -17.57 11.72
CA ASN A 303 -12.02 -18.29 12.95
C ASN A 303 -12.11 -17.31 14.13
N SER A 304 -13.03 -17.57 15.06
CA SER A 304 -13.17 -16.84 16.31
C SER A 304 -12.33 -17.41 17.46
N ARG A 305 -11.81 -18.66 17.28
CA ARG A 305 -11.01 -19.38 18.28
C ARG A 305 -9.70 -19.88 17.67
N ASP A 306 -8.69 -20.04 18.51
CA ASP A 306 -7.35 -20.45 18.09
C ASP A 306 -7.16 -21.97 18.00
N TYR A 307 -7.85 -22.74 18.82
CA TYR A 307 -7.57 -24.16 19.00
C TYR A 307 -8.57 -25.09 18.32
N GLU A 308 -9.69 -24.56 17.85
CA GLU A 308 -10.72 -25.33 17.16
C GLU A 308 -11.30 -24.57 15.98
N LYS A 309 -11.77 -25.28 14.97
CA LYS A 309 -12.44 -24.67 13.82
C LYS A 309 -13.73 -23.99 14.25
N SER A 310 -13.81 -22.69 14.11
CA SER A 310 -14.92 -21.84 14.52
C SER A 310 -15.16 -20.73 13.49
N GLU A 311 -15.18 -21.12 12.19
CA GLU A 311 -15.33 -20.18 11.08
C GLU A 311 -16.68 -19.45 11.16
N SER A 312 -16.61 -18.16 10.94
CA SER A 312 -17.76 -17.28 10.73
C SER A 312 -17.52 -16.38 9.53
N SER A 313 -18.59 -16.04 8.84
CA SER A 313 -18.57 -15.14 7.70
C SER A 313 -19.10 -13.75 8.09
N ARG A 314 -18.45 -12.71 7.61
CA ARG A 314 -18.91 -11.32 7.75
C ARG A 314 -18.88 -10.63 6.38
N HIS A 315 -19.98 -9.95 6.06
CA HIS A 315 -20.13 -9.20 4.82
C HIS A 315 -20.02 -7.69 5.06
N TYR A 316 -19.32 -7.02 4.13
CA TYR A 316 -19.21 -5.56 4.06
C TYR A 316 -19.80 -5.12 2.71
N LYS A 317 -21.13 -4.89 2.71
CA LYS A 317 -21.90 -4.54 1.50
C LYS A 317 -22.10 -3.05 1.41
N THR A 318 -21.89 -2.49 0.23
CA THR A 318 -22.17 -1.09 -0.06
C THR A 318 -22.70 -0.89 -1.46
N ASP A 319 -23.59 0.09 -1.58
CA ASP A 319 -24.11 0.63 -2.83
C ASP A 319 -23.74 2.11 -2.88
N ASP A 320 -22.89 2.50 -3.83
CA ASP A 320 -22.25 3.80 -3.83
C ASP A 320 -22.46 4.54 -5.14
N VAL A 321 -22.58 5.87 -5.06
CA VAL A 321 -22.69 6.76 -6.21
C VAL A 321 -21.54 7.75 -6.22
N PHE A 322 -20.84 7.85 -7.35
CA PHE A 322 -19.67 8.68 -7.55
C PHE A 322 -19.90 9.70 -8.66
N PRO A 323 -20.35 10.92 -8.36
CA PRO A 323 -20.42 12.01 -9.32
C PRO A 323 -19.03 12.55 -9.65
N SER A 324 -18.84 13.01 -10.88
CA SER A 324 -17.64 13.70 -11.32
C SER A 324 -17.98 14.84 -12.27
N LEU A 325 -17.22 15.93 -12.18
CA LEU A 325 -17.33 17.09 -13.05
C LEU A 325 -15.93 17.61 -13.34
N ASN A 326 -15.61 17.76 -14.63
CA ASN A 326 -14.38 18.42 -15.06
C ASN A 326 -14.75 19.49 -16.06
N THR A 327 -14.32 20.73 -15.82
CA THR A 327 -14.53 21.84 -16.72
C THR A 327 -13.20 22.43 -17.15
N THR A 328 -13.13 22.83 -18.42
CA THR A 328 -11.95 23.52 -18.96
C THR A 328 -12.45 24.77 -19.69
N TYR A 329 -11.97 25.93 -19.28
CA TYR A 329 -12.26 27.18 -19.97
C TYR A 329 -10.98 27.74 -20.61
N LYS A 330 -10.96 27.78 -21.93
CA LYS A 330 -9.89 28.36 -22.74
C LYS A 330 -10.06 29.89 -22.80
N ILE A 331 -9.28 30.61 -21.98
CA ILE A 331 -9.28 32.08 -22.02
C ILE A 331 -8.72 32.55 -23.37
N SER A 332 -7.60 31.93 -23.77
CA SER A 332 -6.96 32.11 -25.08
C SER A 332 -6.27 30.80 -25.50
N ASP A 333 -5.56 30.79 -26.62
CA ASP A 333 -4.79 29.61 -27.08
C ASP A 333 -3.63 29.26 -26.13
N GLN A 334 -3.20 30.21 -25.31
CA GLN A 334 -2.09 30.01 -24.36
C GLN A 334 -2.55 29.88 -22.92
N HIS A 335 -3.78 30.22 -22.59
CA HIS A 335 -4.26 30.33 -21.21
C HIS A 335 -5.55 29.53 -21.02
N GLN A 336 -5.57 28.68 -19.99
CA GLN A 336 -6.79 27.96 -19.62
C GLN A 336 -6.93 27.81 -18.10
N VAL A 337 -8.16 27.66 -17.68
CA VAL A 337 -8.54 27.34 -16.29
C VAL A 337 -9.29 26.02 -16.29
N ARG A 338 -8.98 25.18 -15.32
CA ARG A 338 -9.69 23.91 -15.10
C ARG A 338 -10.28 23.89 -13.70
N LEU A 339 -11.50 23.41 -13.58
CA LEU A 339 -12.15 23.09 -12.32
C LEU A 339 -12.56 21.64 -12.36
N SER A 340 -12.19 20.87 -11.35
CA SER A 340 -12.53 19.47 -11.21
C SER A 340 -13.18 19.19 -9.87
N TYR A 341 -14.24 18.40 -9.88
CA TYR A 341 -14.82 17.79 -8.70
C TYR A 341 -14.99 16.28 -8.94
N GLY A 342 -14.71 15.48 -7.93
CA GLY A 342 -14.96 14.05 -7.97
C GLY A 342 -15.04 13.44 -6.59
N ARG A 343 -16.05 12.58 -6.41
CA ARG A 343 -16.16 11.73 -5.22
C ARG A 343 -15.52 10.38 -5.49
N SER A 344 -14.75 9.88 -4.51
CA SER A 344 -14.09 8.57 -4.52
C SER A 344 -14.27 7.86 -3.19
N ILE A 345 -13.88 6.59 -3.14
CA ILE A 345 -14.00 5.74 -1.95
C ILE A 345 -12.66 5.05 -1.68
N ASN A 346 -12.32 4.91 -0.39
CA ASN A 346 -11.29 4.02 0.10
C ASN A 346 -11.95 2.94 0.96
N ARG A 347 -11.96 1.69 0.47
CA ARG A 347 -12.51 0.53 1.16
C ARG A 347 -11.43 -0.10 2.02
N PRO A 348 -11.78 -0.61 3.23
CA PRO A 348 -10.84 -1.39 4.01
C PRO A 348 -10.37 -2.63 3.24
N GLU A 349 -9.10 -2.99 3.41
CA GLU A 349 -8.54 -4.22 2.89
C GLU A 349 -8.88 -5.42 3.79
N PHE A 350 -8.86 -6.64 3.24
CA PHE A 350 -9.13 -7.87 4.00
C PHE A 350 -8.33 -7.97 5.30
N ARG A 351 -7.06 -7.57 5.27
CA ARG A 351 -6.19 -7.60 6.45
C ARG A 351 -6.62 -6.60 7.51
N GLU A 352 -7.11 -5.44 7.10
CA GLU A 352 -7.52 -4.38 8.01
C GLU A 352 -8.80 -4.74 8.77
N VAL A 353 -9.71 -5.50 8.13
CA VAL A 353 -10.94 -5.98 8.75
C VAL A 353 -10.82 -7.39 9.34
N SER A 354 -9.69 -8.06 9.24
CA SER A 354 -9.50 -9.39 9.83
C SER A 354 -9.20 -9.28 11.33
N SER A 355 -9.53 -10.33 12.08
CA SER A 355 -9.13 -10.47 13.49
C SER A 355 -7.68 -10.94 13.65
N SER A 356 -6.97 -11.15 12.54
CA SER A 356 -5.61 -11.69 12.53
C SER A 356 -4.63 -10.74 13.21
N VAL A 357 -3.73 -11.32 14.01
CA VAL A 357 -2.65 -10.61 14.70
C VAL A 357 -1.32 -11.06 14.11
N TYR A 358 -0.42 -10.13 13.88
CA TYR A 358 0.96 -10.42 13.53
C TYR A 358 1.92 -9.50 14.28
N TYR A 359 3.12 -9.98 14.54
CA TYR A 359 4.16 -9.19 15.17
C TYR A 359 4.96 -8.42 14.11
N ASP A 360 5.07 -7.11 14.31
CA ASP A 360 5.94 -6.23 13.53
C ASP A 360 7.24 -5.98 14.30
N PHE A 361 8.36 -6.45 13.74
CA PHE A 361 9.66 -6.34 14.39
C PHE A 361 10.16 -4.89 14.44
N ASP A 362 9.87 -4.11 13.40
CA ASP A 362 10.31 -2.72 13.35
C ASP A 362 9.56 -1.86 14.39
N LEU A 363 8.26 -2.16 14.60
CA LEU A 363 7.46 -1.55 15.68
C LEU A 363 7.73 -2.18 17.06
N ALA A 364 8.34 -3.37 17.10
CA ALA A 364 8.44 -4.24 18.29
C ALA A 364 7.07 -4.44 18.99
N SER A 365 6.01 -4.60 18.20
CA SER A 365 4.63 -4.63 18.68
C SER A 365 3.75 -5.50 17.79
N ASN A 366 2.65 -5.97 18.36
CA ASN A 366 1.62 -6.66 17.60
C ASN A 366 0.76 -5.66 16.82
N VAL A 367 0.32 -6.08 15.64
CA VAL A 367 -0.64 -5.37 14.80
C VAL A 367 -1.86 -6.25 14.60
N GLN A 368 -3.04 -5.71 14.85
CA GLN A 368 -4.31 -6.40 14.74
C GLN A 368 -5.26 -5.61 13.82
N GLY A 369 -6.03 -6.31 12.98
CA GLY A 369 -7.10 -5.69 12.22
C GLY A 369 -8.30 -5.30 13.08
N ASN A 370 -9.23 -4.56 12.49
CA ASN A 370 -10.46 -4.09 13.15
C ASN A 370 -11.67 -4.41 12.27
N THR A 371 -12.49 -5.35 12.73
CA THR A 371 -13.71 -5.81 12.02
C THR A 371 -14.80 -4.75 11.89
N GLU A 372 -14.72 -3.64 12.63
CA GLU A 372 -15.71 -2.56 12.64
C GLU A 372 -15.39 -1.41 11.68
N LEU A 373 -14.35 -1.55 10.85
CA LEU A 373 -13.99 -0.52 9.88
C LEU A 373 -15.09 -0.29 8.85
N LYS A 374 -15.23 0.99 8.52
CA LYS A 374 -16.15 1.50 7.50
C LYS A 374 -15.39 2.04 6.30
N ASN A 375 -16.07 2.18 5.18
CA ASN A 375 -15.53 2.87 4.01
C ASN A 375 -15.25 4.34 4.33
N CYS A 376 -14.18 4.85 3.74
CA CYS A 376 -13.87 6.28 3.73
C CYS A 376 -14.29 6.87 2.39
N TYR A 377 -15.10 7.92 2.41
CA TYR A 377 -15.47 8.68 1.20
C TYR A 377 -14.62 9.94 1.10
N VAL A 378 -14.21 10.27 -0.12
CA VAL A 378 -13.35 11.43 -0.38
C VAL A 378 -13.96 12.31 -1.44
N ASP A 379 -14.28 13.55 -1.07
CA ASP A 379 -14.67 14.60 -1.99
C ASP A 379 -13.44 15.42 -2.37
N ASN A 380 -13.13 15.48 -3.66
CA ASN A 380 -11.98 16.16 -4.22
C ASN A 380 -12.44 17.39 -5.03
N LEU A 381 -11.84 18.54 -4.79
CA LEU A 381 -12.06 19.77 -5.53
C LEU A 381 -10.72 20.37 -5.91
N ASP A 382 -10.52 20.61 -7.21
CA ASP A 382 -9.27 21.14 -7.77
C ASP A 382 -9.57 22.31 -8.69
N LEU A 383 -8.83 23.41 -8.54
CA LEU A 383 -8.83 24.55 -9.46
C LEU A 383 -7.42 24.80 -9.96
N ARG A 384 -7.22 24.82 -11.29
CA ARG A 384 -5.91 24.96 -11.90
C ARG A 384 -5.93 25.99 -13.02
N TYR A 385 -4.98 26.92 -12.97
CA TYR A 385 -4.66 27.82 -14.06
C TYR A 385 -3.42 27.33 -14.78
N GLU A 386 -3.42 27.34 -16.12
CA GLU A 386 -2.33 26.91 -16.97
C GLU A 386 -2.02 28.00 -18.01
N TRP A 387 -0.74 28.32 -18.12
CA TRP A 387 -0.18 29.18 -19.13
C TRP A 387 0.87 28.43 -19.94
N TYR A 388 0.73 28.45 -21.25
CA TYR A 388 1.63 27.84 -22.24
C TYR A 388 2.35 28.96 -23.04
N PRO A 389 3.43 29.57 -22.52
CA PRO A 389 4.11 30.72 -23.15
C PRO A 389 4.61 30.39 -24.56
N SER A 390 5.14 29.17 -24.73
CA SER A 390 5.58 28.66 -26.04
C SER A 390 5.52 27.14 -26.07
N ARG A 391 5.87 26.56 -27.24
CA ARG A 391 5.87 25.10 -27.41
C ARG A 391 6.83 24.42 -26.43
N GLY A 392 6.31 23.51 -25.62
CA GLY A 392 7.08 22.77 -24.60
C GLY A 392 7.28 23.52 -23.28
N GLU A 393 6.74 24.73 -23.12
CA GLU A 393 6.73 25.50 -21.90
C GLU A 393 5.38 25.43 -21.20
N LEU A 394 5.38 25.42 -19.87
CA LEU A 394 4.20 25.40 -19.02
C LEU A 394 4.49 26.16 -17.74
N ILE A 395 3.56 27.03 -17.33
CA ILE A 395 3.49 27.55 -15.98
C ILE A 395 2.09 27.27 -15.48
N SER A 396 1.96 26.51 -14.40
CA SER A 396 0.64 26.22 -13.85
C SER A 396 0.62 26.43 -12.33
N LEU A 397 -0.50 26.97 -11.87
CA LEU A 397 -0.81 27.13 -10.45
C LEU A 397 -2.10 26.38 -10.17
N ALA A 398 -2.06 25.46 -9.22
CA ALA A 398 -3.22 24.71 -8.78
C ALA A 398 -3.47 24.90 -7.29
N VAL A 399 -4.74 24.90 -6.90
CA VAL A 399 -5.20 24.80 -5.52
C VAL A 399 -6.12 23.61 -5.42
N PHE A 400 -5.99 22.84 -4.35
CA PHE A 400 -6.83 21.67 -4.13
C PHE A 400 -7.40 21.64 -2.71
N TYR A 401 -8.54 21.01 -2.59
CA TYR A 401 -9.19 20.68 -1.31
C TYR A 401 -9.75 19.28 -1.37
N LYS A 402 -9.43 18.47 -0.34
CA LYS A 402 -9.95 17.10 -0.20
C LYS A 402 -10.57 16.98 1.18
N HIS A 403 -11.81 16.51 1.20
CA HIS A 403 -12.53 16.17 2.43
C HIS A 403 -12.68 14.66 2.50
N PHE A 404 -12.27 14.08 3.63
CA PHE A 404 -12.38 12.66 3.93
C PHE A 404 -13.45 12.47 5.00
N ASP A 405 -14.47 11.70 4.69
CA ASP A 405 -15.43 11.20 5.64
C ASP A 405 -15.00 9.81 6.12
N SER A 406 -14.85 9.66 7.44
CA SER A 406 -14.44 8.40 8.07
C SER A 406 -13.09 7.82 7.57
N PRO A 407 -11.99 8.61 7.49
CA PRO A 407 -10.70 8.10 7.05
C PRO A 407 -10.20 6.99 7.97
N ILE A 408 -9.56 5.96 7.37
CA ILE A 408 -8.95 4.86 8.10
C ILE A 408 -7.55 5.31 8.54
N GLU A 409 -7.33 5.35 9.84
CA GLU A 409 -6.11 5.82 10.47
C GLU A 409 -5.49 4.75 11.37
N TRP A 410 -4.17 4.75 11.50
CA TRP A 410 -3.47 3.98 12.50
C TRP A 410 -3.82 4.46 13.90
N THR A 411 -4.06 3.51 14.77
CA THR A 411 -4.28 3.72 16.20
C THR A 411 -3.53 2.66 17.00
N TYR A 412 -3.50 2.81 18.31
CA TYR A 412 -2.97 1.80 19.20
C TYR A 412 -3.80 1.72 20.48
N THR A 413 -3.75 0.55 21.11
CA THR A 413 -4.29 0.31 22.45
C THR A 413 -3.17 -0.19 23.35
N VAL A 414 -3.25 0.13 24.63
CA VAL A 414 -2.35 -0.41 25.67
C VAL A 414 -2.92 -1.74 26.13
N ALA A 415 -2.23 -2.83 25.84
CA ALA A 415 -2.68 -4.18 26.20
C ALA A 415 -2.39 -4.53 27.66
N GLY A 416 -1.33 -3.96 28.23
CA GLY A 416 -0.93 -4.12 29.63
C GLY A 416 0.43 -3.46 29.84
N GLY A 417 0.59 -2.71 30.95
CA GLY A 417 1.84 -1.99 31.22
C GLY A 417 2.20 -1.02 30.09
N THR A 418 3.28 -1.30 29.39
CA THR A 418 3.79 -0.51 28.25
C THR A 418 3.61 -1.20 26.90
N ASP A 419 2.97 -2.39 26.86
CA ASP A 419 2.77 -3.12 25.62
C ASP A 419 1.69 -2.46 24.77
N LEU A 420 2.04 -2.16 23.51
CA LEU A 420 1.13 -1.56 22.54
C LEU A 420 0.66 -2.62 21.54
N ILE A 421 -0.63 -2.56 21.22
CA ILE A 421 -1.20 -3.25 20.06
C ILE A 421 -1.65 -2.18 19.08
N TYR A 422 -1.01 -2.15 17.91
CA TYR A 422 -1.40 -1.28 16.81
C TYR A 422 -2.62 -1.85 16.09
N SER A 423 -3.47 -0.97 15.60
CA SER A 423 -4.70 -1.33 14.88
C SER A 423 -5.11 -0.21 13.94
N TYR A 424 -6.27 -0.37 13.32
CA TYR A 424 -6.91 0.57 12.41
C TYR A 424 -8.20 1.10 13.03
N LYS A 425 -8.52 2.36 12.74
CA LYS A 425 -9.75 3.00 13.22
C LYS A 425 -10.22 4.02 12.20
N ASN A 426 -11.51 4.16 12.02
CA ASN A 426 -12.02 5.32 11.31
C ASN A 426 -11.97 6.54 12.22
N ALA A 427 -11.25 7.58 11.81
CA ALA A 427 -11.39 8.90 12.40
C ALA A 427 -12.72 9.54 11.96
N LYS A 428 -13.13 10.63 12.59
CA LYS A 428 -14.37 11.30 12.25
C LYS A 428 -14.32 11.90 10.85
N SER A 429 -13.28 12.66 10.56
CA SER A 429 -13.05 13.28 9.25
C SER A 429 -11.59 13.70 9.10
N ALA A 430 -11.19 13.99 7.87
CA ALA A 430 -9.95 14.70 7.62
C ALA A 430 -10.13 15.70 6.49
N ASN A 431 -9.31 16.77 6.53
CA ASN A 431 -9.21 17.73 5.44
C ASN A 431 -7.76 17.82 4.98
N ASN A 432 -7.56 17.91 3.67
CA ASN A 432 -6.24 18.10 3.07
C ASN A 432 -6.37 19.17 1.97
N TYR A 433 -5.58 20.22 2.06
CA TYR A 433 -5.60 21.29 1.08
C TYR A 433 -4.20 21.84 0.83
N GLY A 434 -4.01 22.38 -0.34
CA GLY A 434 -2.70 22.88 -0.72
C GLY A 434 -2.68 23.67 -1.99
N VAL A 435 -1.47 24.14 -2.28
CA VAL A 435 -1.14 24.91 -3.48
C VAL A 435 0.03 24.24 -4.17
N GLU A 436 -0.07 24.10 -5.50
CA GLU A 436 0.96 23.49 -6.34
C GLU A 436 1.38 24.49 -7.43
N LEU A 437 2.68 24.62 -7.65
CA LEU A 437 3.27 25.40 -8.73
C LEU A 437 4.15 24.50 -9.60
N ASP A 438 3.88 24.51 -10.89
CA ASP A 438 4.62 23.72 -11.89
C ASP A 438 5.16 24.66 -12.97
N ILE A 439 6.48 24.66 -13.19
CA ILE A 439 7.13 25.51 -14.17
C ILE A 439 8.01 24.63 -15.06
N ARG A 440 7.84 24.77 -16.37
CA ARG A 440 8.78 24.28 -17.41
C ARG A 440 9.06 25.44 -18.34
N LYS A 441 10.29 25.89 -18.33
CA LYS A 441 10.68 27.11 -19.06
C LYS A 441 12.03 26.93 -19.75
N ASN A 442 12.11 27.32 -21.02
CA ASN A 442 13.39 27.46 -21.73
C ASN A 442 14.08 28.71 -21.25
N LEU A 443 15.39 28.64 -21.02
CA LEU A 443 16.18 29.75 -20.47
C LEU A 443 16.78 30.67 -21.54
N GLY A 444 16.31 30.56 -22.77
CA GLY A 444 16.73 31.43 -23.88
C GLY A 444 16.48 32.92 -23.63
N PHE A 445 15.52 33.30 -22.80
CA PHE A 445 15.22 34.68 -22.44
C PHE A 445 16.34 35.34 -21.57
N ILE A 446 17.21 34.55 -20.93
CA ILE A 446 18.40 34.98 -20.21
C ILE A 446 19.70 34.64 -20.96
N GLY A 447 19.61 34.29 -22.28
CA GLY A 447 20.75 33.97 -23.11
C GLY A 447 21.17 32.49 -23.11
N LEU A 448 20.58 31.64 -22.29
CA LEU A 448 20.91 30.20 -22.17
C LEU A 448 19.96 29.38 -23.06
N LYS A 449 20.18 29.49 -24.40
CA LYS A 449 19.24 28.92 -25.42
C LYS A 449 19.08 27.40 -25.37
N ASP A 450 20.13 26.69 -24.95
CA ASP A 450 20.18 25.23 -24.88
C ASP A 450 19.80 24.68 -23.49
N PHE A 451 19.40 25.55 -22.58
CA PHE A 451 19.00 25.17 -21.23
C PHE A 451 17.49 25.29 -21.03
N SER A 452 16.95 24.35 -20.29
CA SER A 452 15.57 24.41 -19.78
C SER A 452 15.54 24.17 -18.28
N TRP A 453 14.63 24.85 -17.59
CA TRP A 453 14.39 24.73 -16.17
C TRP A 453 13.04 24.07 -15.93
N SER A 454 13.03 23.09 -15.01
CA SER A 454 11.81 22.48 -14.49
C SER A 454 11.75 22.69 -12.99
N PHE A 455 10.63 23.13 -12.50
CA PHE A 455 10.32 23.32 -11.08
C PHE A 455 8.95 22.76 -10.79
N ASN A 456 8.82 22.01 -9.71
CA ASN A 456 7.55 21.59 -9.13
C ASN A 456 7.62 21.83 -7.62
N GLY A 457 6.69 22.61 -7.10
CA GLY A 457 6.60 22.92 -5.68
C GLY A 457 5.17 22.72 -5.17
N ALA A 458 5.02 22.13 -4.00
CA ALA A 458 3.75 21.98 -3.33
C ALA A 458 3.87 22.41 -1.86
N LEU A 459 2.84 23.11 -1.37
CA LEU A 459 2.61 23.40 0.06
C LEU A 459 1.31 22.73 0.44
N ILE A 460 1.35 21.86 1.46
CA ILE A 460 0.23 20.99 1.81
C ILE A 460 -0.03 21.08 3.30
N LYS A 461 -1.29 21.24 3.68
CA LYS A 461 -1.73 21.18 5.06
C LYS A 461 -2.90 20.22 5.20
N SER A 462 -2.82 19.34 6.20
CA SER A 462 -3.92 18.44 6.52
C SER A 462 -4.25 18.48 8.01
N LYS A 463 -5.45 18.01 8.32
CA LYS A 463 -5.93 17.83 9.69
C LYS A 463 -6.87 16.63 9.73
N VAL A 464 -6.53 15.64 10.55
CA VAL A 464 -7.40 14.54 10.95
C VAL A 464 -8.09 14.93 12.23
N GLN A 465 -9.40 14.73 12.29
CA GLN A 465 -10.23 15.00 13.45
C GLN A 465 -10.79 13.70 14.01
N PHE A 466 -10.62 13.50 15.30
CA PHE A 466 -11.16 12.35 16.01
C PHE A 466 -12.48 12.70 16.72
N GLU A 467 -13.21 11.68 17.19
CA GLU A 467 -14.43 11.89 17.96
C GLU A 467 -14.13 12.57 19.31
N LYS A 468 -15.08 13.35 19.82
CA LYS A 468 -14.93 13.97 21.15
C LYS A 468 -14.77 12.88 22.21
N GLY A 469 -13.70 12.99 23.01
CA GLY A 469 -13.35 12.00 24.04
C GLY A 469 -12.54 10.81 23.53
N ALA A 470 -12.13 10.81 22.28
CA ALA A 470 -11.09 9.89 21.81
C ALA A 470 -9.77 10.15 22.55
N LYS A 471 -8.96 9.11 22.66
CA LYS A 471 -7.60 9.23 23.24
C LYS A 471 -6.65 9.95 22.29
N GLU A 472 -6.92 9.84 20.99
CA GLU A 472 -6.13 10.49 19.94
C GLU A 472 -6.48 11.98 19.85
N GLU A 473 -5.46 12.80 19.71
CA GLU A 473 -5.61 14.22 19.43
C GLU A 473 -5.65 14.49 17.93
N ASP A 474 -6.29 15.61 17.56
CA ASP A 474 -6.29 16.09 16.17
C ASP A 474 -4.84 16.33 15.70
N ARG A 475 -4.51 15.80 14.54
CA ARG A 475 -3.15 15.81 13.99
C ARG A 475 -3.13 15.92 12.48
N PRO A 476 -1.99 16.24 11.85
CA PRO A 476 -1.82 16.04 10.40
C PRO A 476 -2.02 14.58 9.99
N MET A 477 -2.36 14.34 8.73
CA MET A 477 -2.42 12.98 8.16
C MET A 477 -1.04 12.33 8.23
N GLN A 478 -1.00 11.04 8.57
CA GLN A 478 0.25 10.28 8.64
C GLN A 478 0.92 10.20 7.26
N GLY A 479 2.25 10.32 7.25
CA GLY A 479 3.06 10.23 6.04
C GLY A 479 2.98 11.44 5.11
N GLN A 480 2.25 12.50 5.46
CA GLN A 480 2.16 13.71 4.66
C GLN A 480 3.34 14.65 4.95
N SER A 481 4.06 15.01 3.88
CA SER A 481 5.04 16.10 3.93
C SER A 481 4.34 17.46 3.81
N PRO A 482 4.69 18.46 4.64
CA PRO A 482 4.07 19.79 4.57
C PRO A 482 4.48 20.58 3.31
N TYR A 483 5.58 20.21 2.69
CA TYR A 483 6.04 20.75 1.42
C TYR A 483 6.77 19.71 0.60
N LEU A 484 6.76 19.89 -0.71
CA LEU A 484 7.53 19.12 -1.68
C LEU A 484 8.14 20.09 -2.68
N ILE A 485 9.45 19.98 -2.94
CA ILE A 485 10.15 20.81 -3.91
C ILE A 485 11.04 19.91 -4.77
N ASN A 486 10.82 19.97 -6.07
CA ASN A 486 11.67 19.34 -7.08
C ASN A 486 12.13 20.42 -8.08
N THR A 487 13.41 20.46 -8.39
CA THR A 487 13.95 21.38 -9.40
C THR A 487 15.04 20.70 -10.22
N GLY A 488 15.12 21.04 -11.48
CA GLY A 488 16.13 20.50 -12.38
C GLY A 488 16.43 21.47 -13.51
N ILE A 489 17.69 21.50 -13.92
CA ILE A 489 18.16 22.20 -15.12
C ILE A 489 18.64 21.16 -16.12
N PHE A 490 18.19 21.27 -17.35
CA PHE A 490 18.50 20.36 -18.43
C PHE A 490 19.21 21.10 -19.54
N TYR A 491 20.31 20.54 -20.03
CA TYR A 491 21.05 20.99 -21.21
C TYR A 491 20.71 20.10 -22.40
N LYS A 492 20.44 20.69 -23.56
CA LYS A 492 20.02 19.97 -24.78
C LYS A 492 21.10 20.00 -25.83
#